data_52dd790e42f028e1a650107b252a1700
#
_entry.id   52dd790e42f028e1a650107b252a1700
#
_cell.length_a   1.000
_cell.length_b   1.000
_cell.length_c   1.000
_cell.angle_alpha   90.00
_cell.angle_beta   90.00
_cell.angle_gamma   90.00
#
_symmetry.space_group_name_H-M   'P 1'
#
loop_
_entity.id
_entity.type
_entity.pdbx_description
1 polymer ?
#
loop_
_entity_poly.entity_id
_entity_poly.type
_entity_poly.pdbx_seq_one_letter_code
_entity_poly.pdbx_strand_id
1 'polypeptide(L)'
;MIHELKDPAKAEHLFAGWEETLIWSCLQGVMGSVFVTDPDHPVSALAFVGCFGFYAGEPDRELVENKPGGFVIMVPQDEAWAALIEACWPSAKRVTRYAIRKDTRFDEARLQAYAEKVPEGYELRPIDAELYDKCLEDPVTRDFVAPFGSKEKYLEWGRGMVILKDGRIVAGASSYTRYREGIEIEVDTVEEERRKHLATAVCAALILRCLREGLYPSWDAQNLNSVRLSEKFGYVFDHEYTAYEASGEERTH
;
A
#
# COMPACT_ATOMS: atom_id res chain seq x y z
N MET A 1 2.15 3.57 28.05
CA MET A 1 3.44 3.34 27.36
C MET A 1 3.19 2.43 26.17
N ILE A 2 3.75 2.75 25.01
CA ILE A 2 3.53 1.98 23.79
C ILE A 2 4.52 0.82 23.69
N HIS A 3 4.02 -0.33 23.29
CA HIS A 3 4.77 -1.55 23.09
C HIS A 3 4.54 -2.07 21.66
N GLU A 4 5.62 -2.41 20.97
CA GLU A 4 5.53 -3.18 19.75
C GLU A 4 5.32 -4.68 20.10
N LEU A 5 4.27 -5.29 19.55
CA LEU A 5 3.98 -6.69 19.80
C LEU A 5 5.00 -7.60 19.10
N LYS A 6 5.64 -8.49 19.86
CA LYS A 6 6.49 -9.56 19.30
C LYS A 6 5.66 -10.62 18.58
N ASP A 7 4.40 -10.81 18.99
CA ASP A 7 3.41 -11.67 18.36
C ASP A 7 2.21 -10.80 17.97
N PRO A 8 2.19 -10.27 16.74
CA PRO A 8 1.13 -9.38 16.26
C PRO A 8 -0.26 -10.01 16.27
N ALA A 9 -0.34 -11.35 16.17
CA ALA A 9 -1.61 -12.08 16.16
C ALA A 9 -2.42 -11.90 17.47
N LYS A 10 -1.79 -11.51 18.58
CA LYS A 10 -2.49 -11.17 19.83
C LYS A 10 -3.53 -10.05 19.67
N ALA A 11 -3.33 -9.13 18.71
CA ALA A 11 -4.26 -8.03 18.43
C ALA A 11 -5.25 -8.34 17.31
N GLU A 12 -5.23 -9.54 16.71
CA GLU A 12 -6.06 -9.89 15.55
C GLU A 12 -7.56 -9.64 15.80
N HIS A 13 -8.03 -9.94 17.02
CA HIS A 13 -9.43 -9.78 17.40
C HIS A 13 -9.94 -8.33 17.32
N LEU A 14 -9.04 -7.33 17.46
CA LEU A 14 -9.37 -5.90 17.35
C LEU A 14 -9.63 -5.47 15.90
N PHE A 15 -9.02 -6.17 14.94
CA PHE A 15 -9.17 -5.94 13.50
C PHE A 15 -10.16 -6.89 12.85
N ALA A 16 -10.93 -7.66 13.61
CA ALA A 16 -11.85 -8.65 13.06
C ALA A 16 -12.88 -8.00 12.12
N GLY A 17 -13.02 -8.60 10.92
CA GLY A 17 -13.93 -8.10 9.88
C GLY A 17 -13.42 -6.89 9.08
N TRP A 18 -12.21 -6.42 9.34
CA TRP A 18 -11.59 -5.35 8.55
C TRP A 18 -10.74 -5.95 7.43
N GLU A 19 -11.31 -6.00 6.24
CA GLU A 19 -10.66 -6.60 5.05
C GLU A 19 -9.66 -5.64 4.40
N GLU A 20 -8.53 -5.42 5.08
CA GLU A 20 -7.44 -4.57 4.61
C GLU A 20 -6.10 -5.31 4.63
N THR A 21 -5.47 -5.44 3.46
CA THR A 21 -4.26 -6.28 3.30
C THR A 21 -3.03 -5.71 3.98
N LEU A 22 -3.00 -4.40 4.22
CA LEU A 22 -1.94 -3.76 4.99
C LEU A 22 -2.01 -4.19 6.47
N ILE A 23 -3.23 -4.30 7.02
CA ILE A 23 -3.45 -4.85 8.36
C ILE A 23 -3.02 -6.31 8.41
N TRP A 24 -3.39 -7.11 7.39
CA TRP A 24 -3.00 -8.53 7.33
C TRP A 24 -1.49 -8.68 7.28
N SER A 25 -0.78 -7.82 6.54
CA SER A 25 0.69 -7.79 6.51
C SER A 25 1.30 -7.63 7.90
N CYS A 26 0.78 -6.67 8.69
CA CYS A 26 1.22 -6.44 10.07
C CYS A 26 0.90 -7.61 11.00
N LEU A 27 -0.35 -8.10 10.98
CA LEU A 27 -0.80 -9.20 11.85
C LEU A 27 -0.09 -10.52 11.54
N GLN A 28 0.26 -10.77 10.30
CA GLN A 28 1.04 -11.94 9.87
C GLN A 28 2.54 -11.81 10.15
N GLY A 29 3.02 -10.63 10.60
CA GLY A 29 4.42 -10.36 10.83
C GLY A 29 5.28 -10.41 9.56
N VAL A 30 4.71 -10.13 8.38
CA VAL A 30 5.41 -10.12 7.09
C VAL A 30 6.07 -8.76 6.86
N MET A 31 5.28 -7.68 6.95
CA MET A 31 5.77 -6.30 6.90
C MET A 31 4.97 -5.44 7.87
N GLY A 32 5.63 -4.38 8.38
CA GLY A 32 5.03 -3.49 9.36
C GLY A 32 5.07 -4.04 10.77
N SER A 33 4.41 -3.35 11.68
CA SER A 33 4.40 -3.64 13.12
C SER A 33 3.01 -3.39 13.71
N VAL A 34 2.71 -4.04 14.83
CA VAL A 34 1.51 -3.76 15.63
C VAL A 34 1.94 -3.19 16.97
N PHE A 35 1.42 -2.01 17.30
CA PHE A 35 1.66 -1.31 18.55
C PHE A 35 0.41 -1.32 19.43
N VAL A 36 0.61 -1.48 20.74
CA VAL A 36 -0.45 -1.54 21.76
C VAL A 36 -0.01 -0.80 23.03
N THR A 37 -0.94 -0.46 23.89
CA THR A 37 -0.62 0.11 25.22
C THR A 37 -0.59 -0.96 26.33
N ASP A 38 -1.24 -2.12 26.12
CA ASP A 38 -1.13 -3.31 26.97
C ASP A 38 -0.76 -4.54 26.12
N PRO A 39 0.48 -5.08 26.24
CA PRO A 39 0.93 -6.21 25.44
C PRO A 39 0.37 -7.57 25.89
N ASP A 40 -0.20 -7.65 27.09
CA ASP A 40 -0.77 -8.90 27.61
C ASP A 40 -2.25 -9.01 27.28
N HIS A 41 -2.98 -7.88 27.36
CA HIS A 41 -4.42 -7.80 27.08
C HIS A 41 -4.73 -6.60 26.20
N PRO A 42 -4.37 -6.62 24.89
CA PRO A 42 -4.59 -5.49 24.02
C PRO A 42 -6.08 -5.22 23.82
N VAL A 43 -6.49 -3.98 24.17
CA VAL A 43 -7.84 -3.45 23.94
C VAL A 43 -7.83 -2.34 22.88
N SER A 44 -6.65 -1.81 22.56
CA SER A 44 -6.37 -0.80 21.56
C SER A 44 -5.13 -1.19 20.78
N ALA A 45 -5.14 -1.00 19.46
CA ALA A 45 -4.00 -1.32 18.61
C ALA A 45 -3.82 -0.32 17.46
N LEU A 46 -2.57 -0.17 17.05
CA LEU A 46 -2.15 0.49 15.81
C LEU A 46 -1.37 -0.50 14.95
N ALA A 47 -1.94 -0.91 13.81
CA ALA A 47 -1.19 -1.60 12.77
C ALA A 47 -0.54 -0.57 11.85
N PHE A 48 0.80 -0.59 11.76
CA PHE A 48 1.55 0.41 11.00
C PHE A 48 2.47 -0.24 9.97
N VAL A 49 2.33 0.16 8.69
CA VAL A 49 3.18 -0.30 7.60
C VAL A 49 3.34 0.78 6.53
N GLY A 50 4.57 0.98 6.06
CA GLY A 50 4.87 2.08 5.14
C GLY A 50 4.55 3.44 5.77
N CYS A 51 3.61 4.18 5.18
CA CYS A 51 3.07 5.41 5.77
C CYS A 51 1.65 5.24 6.33
N PHE A 52 1.09 4.04 6.38
CA PHE A 52 -0.28 3.79 6.86
C PHE A 52 -0.31 3.34 8.31
N GLY A 53 -1.20 3.95 9.10
CA GLY A 53 -1.54 3.54 10.45
C GLY A 53 -3.04 3.26 10.57
N PHE A 54 -3.40 2.04 10.94
CA PHE A 54 -4.77 1.58 11.15
C PHE A 54 -5.03 1.44 12.65
N TYR A 55 -6.00 2.21 13.16
CA TYR A 55 -6.31 2.29 14.59
C TYR A 55 -7.56 1.49 14.89
N ALA A 56 -7.48 0.54 15.82
CA ALA A 56 -8.56 -0.38 16.16
C ALA A 56 -8.73 -0.57 17.67
N GLY A 57 -9.94 -1.00 18.07
CA GLY A 57 -10.33 -1.21 19.45
C GLY A 57 -10.74 0.08 20.16
N GLU A 58 -10.46 0.21 21.46
CA GLU A 58 -10.81 1.39 22.25
C GLU A 58 -9.88 2.57 21.88
N PRO A 59 -10.40 3.79 21.63
CA PRO A 59 -9.58 4.94 21.29
C PRO A 59 -8.53 5.26 22.37
N ASP A 60 -7.27 5.28 21.98
CA ASP A 60 -6.12 5.53 22.84
C ASP A 60 -5.25 6.68 22.32
N ARG A 61 -5.10 7.73 23.11
CA ARG A 61 -4.35 8.93 22.76
C ARG A 61 -2.85 8.65 22.58
N GLU A 62 -2.26 7.77 23.38
CA GLU A 62 -0.83 7.46 23.27
C GLU A 62 -0.52 6.86 21.88
N LEU A 63 -1.40 5.99 21.37
CA LEU A 63 -1.25 5.39 20.03
C LEU A 63 -1.34 6.45 18.93
N VAL A 64 -2.27 7.40 19.03
CA VAL A 64 -2.42 8.47 18.02
C VAL A 64 -1.26 9.47 18.08
N GLU A 65 -0.74 9.77 19.26
CA GLU A 65 0.40 10.67 19.46
C GLU A 65 1.76 10.01 19.19
N ASN A 66 1.81 8.68 19.05
CA ASN A 66 3.01 7.96 18.64
C ASN A 66 3.29 8.18 17.14
N LYS A 67 3.82 9.35 16.85
CA LYS A 67 4.05 9.83 15.51
C LYS A 67 5.28 9.16 14.90
N PRO A 68 5.16 8.33 13.84
CA PRO A 68 6.30 8.09 12.97
C PRO A 68 6.70 9.42 12.30
N GLY A 69 7.98 9.65 12.09
CA GLY A 69 8.44 10.83 11.34
C GLY A 69 7.95 10.76 9.88
N GLY A 70 7.78 11.95 9.24
CA GLY A 70 7.41 12.04 7.84
C GLY A 70 5.90 12.04 7.58
N PHE A 71 5.52 11.69 6.35
CA PHE A 71 4.11 11.63 5.91
C PHE A 71 3.42 10.39 6.49
N VAL A 72 2.18 10.57 6.98
CA VAL A 72 1.37 9.47 7.51
C VAL A 72 -0.07 9.57 7.03
N ILE A 73 -0.65 8.40 6.75
CA ILE A 73 -2.08 8.22 6.46
C ILE A 73 -2.67 7.44 7.63
N MET A 74 -3.52 8.10 8.41
CA MET A 74 -4.15 7.54 9.59
C MET A 74 -5.57 7.09 9.25
N VAL A 75 -5.88 5.82 9.48
CA VAL A 75 -7.18 5.22 9.15
C VAL A 75 -7.86 4.80 10.44
N PRO A 76 -8.93 5.49 10.86
CA PRO A 76 -9.71 5.13 12.03
C PRO A 76 -10.64 3.95 11.75
N GLN A 77 -10.82 3.06 12.72
CA GLN A 77 -11.81 1.99 12.64
C GLN A 77 -13.24 2.55 12.70
N ASP A 78 -13.45 3.62 13.48
CA ASP A 78 -14.75 4.23 13.73
C ASP A 78 -14.65 5.74 13.98
N GLU A 79 -15.83 6.38 14.20
CA GLU A 79 -15.93 7.82 14.46
C GLU A 79 -15.27 8.25 15.80
N ALA A 80 -15.12 7.37 16.79
CA ALA A 80 -14.46 7.68 18.04
C ALA A 80 -12.96 7.82 17.84
N TRP A 81 -12.35 6.92 17.07
CA TRP A 81 -10.97 7.06 16.61
C TRP A 81 -10.77 8.28 15.71
N ALA A 82 -11.72 8.55 14.80
CA ALA A 82 -11.67 9.73 13.92
C ALA A 82 -11.64 11.03 14.74
N ALA A 83 -12.51 11.17 15.73
CA ALA A 83 -12.56 12.34 16.62
C ALA A 83 -11.24 12.49 17.43
N LEU A 84 -10.65 11.40 17.87
CA LEU A 84 -9.39 11.42 18.60
C LEU A 84 -8.21 11.82 17.68
N ILE A 85 -8.17 11.32 16.45
CA ILE A 85 -7.18 11.73 15.44
C ILE A 85 -7.28 13.24 15.18
N GLU A 86 -8.49 13.77 14.95
CA GLU A 86 -8.72 15.21 14.74
C GLU A 86 -8.27 16.06 15.93
N ALA A 87 -8.50 15.57 17.16
CA ALA A 87 -8.06 16.27 18.38
C ALA A 87 -6.54 16.27 18.56
N CYS A 88 -5.84 15.18 18.19
CA CYS A 88 -4.37 15.05 18.32
C CYS A 88 -3.61 15.67 17.14
N TRP A 89 -4.24 15.70 15.95
CA TRP A 89 -3.65 16.21 14.72
C TRP A 89 -4.57 17.25 14.04
N PRO A 90 -4.74 18.44 14.63
CA PRO A 90 -5.69 19.44 14.12
C PRO A 90 -5.36 19.97 12.71
N SER A 91 -4.11 19.76 12.24
CA SER A 91 -3.68 20.10 10.88
C SER A 91 -3.81 18.93 9.87
N ALA A 92 -4.23 17.75 10.32
CA ALA A 92 -4.41 16.62 9.42
C ALA A 92 -5.55 16.87 8.44
N LYS A 93 -5.31 16.52 7.18
CA LYS A 93 -6.32 16.65 6.13
C LYS A 93 -7.19 15.41 6.08
N ARG A 94 -8.47 15.55 6.38
CA ARG A 94 -9.45 14.48 6.16
C ARG A 94 -9.61 14.21 4.67
N VAL A 95 -9.49 12.96 4.26
CA VAL A 95 -9.62 12.50 2.87
C VAL A 95 -10.54 11.28 2.79
N THR A 96 -11.11 11.05 1.61
CA THR A 96 -11.86 9.84 1.30
C THR A 96 -10.96 8.91 0.49
N ARG A 97 -10.91 7.65 0.90
CA ARG A 97 -10.28 6.54 0.16
C ARG A 97 -11.35 5.53 -0.23
N TYR A 98 -11.00 4.62 -1.11
CA TYR A 98 -11.94 3.75 -1.80
C TYR A 98 -11.46 2.30 -1.69
N ALA A 99 -12.14 1.54 -0.84
CA ALA A 99 -11.88 0.12 -0.67
C ALA A 99 -12.33 -0.66 -1.91
N ILE A 100 -11.52 -1.63 -2.30
CA ILE A 100 -11.78 -2.54 -3.42
C ILE A 100 -11.94 -3.95 -2.88
N ARG A 101 -12.92 -4.69 -3.38
CA ARG A 101 -13.19 -6.08 -2.97
C ARG A 101 -11.98 -6.97 -3.19
N LYS A 102 -11.75 -7.91 -2.27
CA LYS A 102 -10.59 -8.81 -2.27
C LYS A 102 -10.90 -10.20 -2.89
N ASP A 103 -11.97 -10.31 -3.66
CA ASP A 103 -12.45 -11.56 -4.26
C ASP A 103 -12.48 -11.55 -5.80
N THR A 104 -11.69 -10.65 -6.42
CA THR A 104 -11.64 -10.51 -7.88
C THR A 104 -11.15 -11.80 -8.54
N ARG A 105 -11.91 -12.23 -9.55
CA ARG A 105 -11.50 -13.27 -10.48
C ARG A 105 -11.04 -12.62 -11.79
N PHE A 106 -9.77 -12.78 -12.07
CA PHE A 106 -9.12 -12.10 -13.19
C PHE A 106 -9.31 -12.83 -14.50
N ASP A 107 -9.56 -12.08 -15.57
CA ASP A 107 -9.51 -12.56 -16.96
C ASP A 107 -8.08 -12.39 -17.49
N GLU A 108 -7.30 -13.47 -17.46
CA GLU A 108 -5.90 -13.47 -17.88
C GLU A 108 -5.72 -13.09 -19.36
N ALA A 109 -6.65 -13.46 -20.24
CA ALA A 109 -6.58 -13.09 -21.66
C ALA A 109 -6.73 -11.59 -21.86
N ARG A 110 -7.64 -10.97 -21.10
CA ARG A 110 -7.83 -9.50 -21.07
C ARG A 110 -6.60 -8.79 -20.51
N LEU A 111 -6.03 -9.30 -19.42
CA LEU A 111 -4.80 -8.77 -18.83
C LEU A 111 -3.63 -8.86 -19.80
N GLN A 112 -3.46 -10.00 -20.47
CA GLN A 112 -2.42 -10.19 -21.50
C GLN A 112 -2.55 -9.16 -22.62
N ALA A 113 -3.79 -8.97 -23.12
CA ALA A 113 -4.06 -7.97 -24.15
C ALA A 113 -3.76 -6.51 -23.69
N TYR A 114 -3.85 -6.21 -22.40
CA TYR A 114 -3.43 -4.91 -21.85
C TYR A 114 -1.91 -4.80 -21.70
N ALA A 115 -1.27 -5.85 -21.20
CA ALA A 115 0.18 -5.86 -21.00
C ALA A 115 0.97 -5.73 -22.32
N GLU A 116 0.40 -6.23 -23.43
CA GLU A 116 0.99 -6.13 -24.78
C GLU A 116 0.84 -4.74 -25.43
N LYS A 117 0.01 -3.86 -24.86
CA LYS A 117 -0.21 -2.49 -25.41
C LYS A 117 0.85 -1.49 -24.92
N VAL A 118 2.10 -1.91 -24.87
CA VAL A 118 3.22 -0.98 -24.62
C VAL A 118 3.56 -0.30 -25.95
N PRO A 119 3.61 1.05 -25.99
CA PRO A 119 3.90 1.75 -27.25
C PRO A 119 5.30 1.47 -27.77
N GLU A 120 5.53 1.68 -29.06
CA GLU A 120 6.87 1.60 -29.65
C GLU A 120 7.83 2.59 -28.99
N GLY A 121 9.07 2.17 -28.74
CA GLY A 121 10.08 2.95 -28.02
C GLY A 121 10.00 2.86 -26.50
N TYR A 122 9.05 2.06 -25.96
CA TYR A 122 8.97 1.77 -24.54
C TYR A 122 9.28 0.27 -24.28
N GLU A 123 9.89 -0.01 -23.13
CA GLU A 123 10.26 -1.36 -22.73
C GLU A 123 9.61 -1.73 -21.38
N LEU A 124 8.84 -2.80 -21.34
CA LEU A 124 8.24 -3.34 -20.12
C LEU A 124 9.19 -4.37 -19.49
N ARG A 125 9.59 -4.14 -18.23
CA ARG A 125 10.53 -5.03 -17.51
C ARG A 125 10.09 -5.31 -16.08
N PRO A 126 10.40 -6.50 -15.53
CA PRO A 126 10.34 -6.71 -14.09
C PRO A 126 11.39 -5.87 -13.37
N ILE A 127 11.08 -5.41 -12.15
CA ILE A 127 12.08 -4.77 -11.29
C ILE A 127 13.04 -5.86 -10.81
N ASP A 128 14.28 -5.78 -11.28
CA ASP A 128 15.43 -6.57 -10.87
C ASP A 128 16.37 -5.75 -9.96
N ALA A 129 17.56 -6.29 -9.65
CA ALA A 129 18.52 -5.63 -8.77
C ALA A 129 19.03 -4.29 -9.30
N GLU A 130 19.17 -4.14 -10.63
CA GLU A 130 19.57 -2.89 -11.28
C GLU A 130 18.44 -1.85 -11.21
N LEU A 131 17.23 -2.28 -11.56
CA LEU A 131 16.06 -1.39 -11.57
C LEU A 131 15.61 -1.02 -10.16
N TYR A 132 15.87 -1.86 -9.14
CA TYR A 132 15.69 -1.48 -7.74
C TYR A 132 16.48 -0.22 -7.38
N ASP A 133 17.78 -0.18 -7.74
CA ASP A 133 18.62 0.99 -7.47
C ASP A 133 18.11 2.22 -8.22
N LYS A 134 17.75 2.07 -9.48
CA LYS A 134 17.15 3.16 -10.28
C LYS A 134 15.83 3.67 -9.70
N CYS A 135 14.99 2.81 -9.14
CA CYS A 135 13.77 3.24 -8.47
C CYS A 135 14.05 4.15 -7.28
N LEU A 136 15.12 3.94 -6.53
CA LEU A 136 15.48 4.77 -5.37
C LEU A 136 15.99 6.16 -5.75
N GLU A 137 16.48 6.37 -6.97
CA GLU A 137 17.06 7.65 -7.44
C GLU A 137 15.98 8.71 -7.71
N ASP A 138 14.77 8.32 -8.09
CA ASP A 138 13.69 9.24 -8.47
C ASP A 138 12.55 9.19 -7.42
N PRO A 139 12.12 10.35 -6.87
CA PRO A 139 11.04 10.40 -5.90
C PRO A 139 9.72 9.73 -6.35
N VAL A 140 9.40 9.77 -7.65
CA VAL A 140 8.18 9.17 -8.22
C VAL A 140 8.23 7.64 -8.19
N THR A 141 9.43 7.04 -8.35
CA THR A 141 9.59 5.60 -8.45
C THR A 141 10.07 4.95 -7.14
N ARG A 142 10.51 5.76 -6.19
CA ARG A 142 11.06 5.31 -4.92
C ARG A 142 10.10 4.39 -4.16
N ASP A 143 8.81 4.74 -4.14
CA ASP A 143 7.78 4.01 -3.39
C ASP A 143 7.49 2.62 -3.98
N PHE A 144 7.95 2.33 -5.20
CA PHE A 144 7.87 0.97 -5.76
C PHE A 144 8.72 -0.04 -5.00
N VAL A 145 9.75 0.40 -4.27
CA VAL A 145 10.74 -0.50 -3.64
C VAL A 145 11.07 -0.14 -2.19
N ALA A 146 11.03 1.13 -1.83
CA ALA A 146 11.46 1.64 -0.52
C ALA A 146 10.73 1.03 0.69
N PRO A 147 9.41 0.68 0.63
CA PRO A 147 8.71 0.11 1.77
C PRO A 147 9.31 -1.20 2.30
N PHE A 148 10.12 -1.91 1.51
CA PHE A 148 10.79 -3.15 1.92
C PHE A 148 12.05 -2.92 2.76
N GLY A 149 12.57 -1.69 2.82
CA GLY A 149 13.71 -1.29 3.63
C GLY A 149 15.07 -1.78 3.13
N SER A 150 15.15 -2.85 2.32
CA SER A 150 16.41 -3.29 1.69
C SER A 150 16.15 -3.96 0.33
N LYS A 151 17.20 -3.97 -0.51
CA LYS A 151 17.19 -4.64 -1.82
C LYS A 151 16.94 -6.14 -1.70
N GLU A 152 17.59 -6.78 -0.72
CA GLU A 152 17.49 -8.22 -0.50
C GLU A 152 16.03 -8.59 -0.18
N LYS A 153 15.38 -7.86 0.74
CA LYS A 153 13.97 -8.09 1.07
C LYS A 153 13.06 -7.85 -0.12
N TYR A 154 13.31 -6.80 -0.90
CA TYR A 154 12.51 -6.53 -2.09
C TYR A 154 12.65 -7.64 -3.13
N LEU A 155 13.88 -8.10 -3.42
CA LEU A 155 14.10 -9.16 -4.41
C LEU A 155 13.51 -10.50 -3.97
N GLU A 156 13.45 -10.77 -2.67
CA GLU A 156 12.81 -11.95 -2.11
C GLU A 156 11.27 -11.84 -2.13
N TRP A 157 10.72 -10.77 -1.57
CA TRP A 157 9.29 -10.64 -1.26
C TRP A 157 8.53 -9.70 -2.19
N GLY A 158 9.19 -8.68 -2.73
CA GLY A 158 8.58 -7.68 -3.59
C GLY A 158 8.31 -8.22 -5.00
N ARG A 159 7.31 -7.64 -5.65
CA ARG A 159 6.99 -7.88 -7.07
C ARG A 159 6.71 -6.55 -7.73
N GLY A 160 7.35 -6.30 -8.85
CA GLY A 160 7.15 -5.05 -9.56
C GLY A 160 7.47 -5.19 -11.05
N MET A 161 6.79 -4.35 -11.81
CA MET A 161 6.98 -4.17 -13.24
C MET A 161 7.18 -2.68 -13.51
N VAL A 162 8.04 -2.32 -14.41
CA VAL A 162 8.27 -0.94 -14.85
C VAL A 162 8.24 -0.84 -16.37
N ILE A 163 7.93 0.36 -16.86
CA ILE A 163 8.08 0.73 -18.26
C ILE A 163 9.19 1.77 -18.35
N LEU A 164 10.17 1.46 -19.20
CA LEU A 164 11.29 2.35 -19.50
C LEU A 164 11.07 3.03 -20.86
N LYS A 165 11.55 4.26 -20.96
CA LYS A 165 11.72 5.00 -22.22
C LYS A 165 13.10 5.64 -22.19
N ASP A 166 13.90 5.40 -23.21
CA ASP A 166 15.28 5.91 -23.31
C ASP A 166 16.11 5.59 -22.03
N GLY A 167 15.90 4.42 -21.43
CA GLY A 167 16.59 3.96 -20.21
C GLY A 167 16.09 4.57 -18.89
N ARG A 168 15.12 5.51 -18.91
CA ARG A 168 14.47 6.10 -17.73
C ARG A 168 13.18 5.34 -17.40
N ILE A 169 12.92 5.08 -16.12
CA ILE A 169 11.63 4.56 -15.65
C ILE A 169 10.58 5.68 -15.79
N VAL A 170 9.50 5.41 -16.52
CA VAL A 170 8.44 6.40 -16.78
C VAL A 170 7.07 5.99 -16.25
N ALA A 171 6.89 4.70 -15.96
CA ALA A 171 5.72 4.17 -15.26
C ALA A 171 6.12 2.89 -14.51
N GLY A 172 5.42 2.59 -13.43
CA GLY A 172 5.63 1.36 -12.70
C GLY A 172 4.40 0.95 -11.92
N ALA A 173 4.34 -0.34 -11.64
CA ALA A 173 3.44 -0.94 -10.67
C ALA A 173 4.25 -1.94 -9.83
N SER A 174 4.12 -1.88 -8.52
CA SER A 174 4.90 -2.70 -7.61
C SER A 174 4.09 -3.05 -6.36
N SER A 175 4.59 -4.00 -5.58
CA SER A 175 4.08 -4.26 -4.26
C SER A 175 4.47 -3.12 -3.32
N TYR A 176 3.47 -2.35 -2.84
CA TYR A 176 3.64 -1.43 -1.71
C TYR A 176 3.92 -2.22 -0.43
N THR A 177 3.11 -3.27 -0.21
CA THR A 177 3.33 -4.23 0.87
C THR A 177 3.14 -5.65 0.38
N ARG A 178 3.63 -6.59 1.19
CA ARG A 178 3.53 -8.03 1.01
C ARG A 178 2.81 -8.63 2.23
N TYR A 179 1.84 -9.50 2.01
CA TYR A 179 1.29 -10.42 2.99
C TYR A 179 1.40 -11.85 2.45
N ARG A 180 1.10 -12.88 3.24
CA ARG A 180 1.39 -14.27 2.85
C ARG A 180 0.75 -14.65 1.52
N GLU A 181 -0.51 -14.26 1.31
CA GLU A 181 -1.32 -14.66 0.17
C GLU A 181 -1.21 -13.70 -1.02
N GLY A 182 -0.60 -12.52 -0.84
CA GLY A 182 -0.61 -11.52 -1.92
C GLY A 182 0.21 -10.27 -1.66
N ILE A 183 -0.06 -9.26 -2.45
CA ILE A 183 0.54 -7.92 -2.38
C ILE A 183 -0.53 -6.84 -2.36
N GLU A 184 -0.22 -5.67 -1.84
CA GLU A 184 -0.95 -4.44 -2.12
C GLU A 184 -0.23 -3.68 -3.22
N ILE A 185 -0.96 -3.22 -4.25
CA ILE A 185 -0.35 -2.59 -5.43
C ILE A 185 -0.13 -1.09 -5.20
N GLU A 186 1.09 -0.62 -5.49
CA GLU A 186 1.42 0.78 -5.76
C GLU A 186 1.58 0.98 -7.26
N VAL A 187 1.07 2.10 -7.80
CA VAL A 187 1.20 2.44 -9.23
C VAL A 187 1.39 3.93 -9.42
N ASP A 188 2.38 4.32 -10.21
CA ASP A 188 2.53 5.70 -10.66
C ASP A 188 3.06 5.79 -12.09
N THR A 189 2.89 6.97 -12.69
CA THR A 189 3.38 7.34 -14.02
C THR A 189 3.86 8.77 -13.98
N VAL A 190 5.06 9.04 -14.45
CA VAL A 190 5.60 10.41 -14.52
C VAL A 190 4.66 11.32 -15.33
N GLU A 191 4.55 12.55 -14.91
CA GLU A 191 3.48 13.45 -15.38
C GLU A 191 3.46 13.61 -16.90
N GLU A 192 4.60 13.79 -17.52
CA GLU A 192 4.77 13.97 -18.96
C GLU A 192 4.41 12.73 -19.80
N GLU A 193 4.34 11.56 -19.16
CA GLU A 193 3.99 10.28 -19.80
C GLU A 193 2.57 9.78 -19.48
N ARG A 194 1.81 10.56 -18.70
CA ARG A 194 0.41 10.25 -18.38
C ARG A 194 -0.47 10.26 -19.64
N ARG A 195 -1.62 9.57 -19.57
CA ARG A 195 -2.62 9.42 -20.65
C ARG A 195 -2.14 8.65 -21.89
N LYS A 196 -1.03 7.92 -21.77
CA LYS A 196 -0.50 7.01 -22.82
C LYS A 196 -0.81 5.54 -22.52
N HIS A 197 -1.71 5.26 -21.57
CA HIS A 197 -2.11 3.93 -21.12
C HIS A 197 -1.00 3.08 -20.46
N LEU A 198 0.13 3.68 -20.08
CA LEU A 198 1.26 2.98 -19.47
C LEU A 198 0.87 2.32 -18.15
N ALA A 199 0.14 3.02 -17.27
CA ALA A 199 -0.37 2.44 -16.03
C ALA A 199 -1.24 1.20 -16.28
N THR A 200 -2.06 1.18 -17.34
CA THR A 200 -2.87 0.01 -17.69
C THR A 200 -1.99 -1.17 -18.09
N ALA A 201 -0.96 -0.96 -18.90
CA ALA A 201 -0.08 -2.03 -19.35
C ALA A 201 0.78 -2.58 -18.20
N VAL A 202 1.38 -1.70 -17.38
CA VAL A 202 2.28 -2.13 -16.29
C VAL A 202 1.53 -2.83 -15.16
N CYS A 203 0.31 -2.36 -14.80
CA CYS A 203 -0.54 -3.04 -13.81
C CYS A 203 -1.00 -4.41 -14.31
N ALA A 204 -1.43 -4.51 -15.57
CA ALA A 204 -1.82 -5.80 -16.14
C ALA A 204 -0.66 -6.81 -16.11
N ALA A 205 0.55 -6.38 -16.44
CA ALA A 205 1.74 -7.22 -16.37
C ALA A 205 2.07 -7.66 -14.92
N LEU A 206 1.94 -6.76 -13.95
CA LEU A 206 2.14 -7.09 -12.54
C LEU A 206 1.09 -8.09 -12.04
N ILE A 207 -0.19 -7.86 -12.33
CA ILE A 207 -1.29 -8.75 -11.95
C ILE A 207 -1.04 -10.16 -12.53
N LEU A 208 -0.72 -10.28 -13.83
CA LEU A 208 -0.37 -11.56 -14.46
C LEU A 208 0.80 -12.25 -13.76
N ARG A 209 1.84 -11.50 -13.38
CA ARG A 209 2.98 -12.04 -12.65
C ARG A 209 2.55 -12.58 -11.29
N CYS A 210 1.74 -11.84 -10.54
CA CYS A 210 1.21 -12.29 -9.25
C CYS A 210 0.40 -13.58 -9.39
N LEU A 211 -0.52 -13.65 -10.37
CA LEU A 211 -1.35 -14.85 -10.60
C LEU A 211 -0.50 -16.08 -10.90
N ARG A 212 0.54 -15.96 -11.73
CA ARG A 212 1.47 -17.05 -12.04
C ARG A 212 2.25 -17.54 -10.81
N GLU A 213 2.48 -16.66 -9.84
CA GLU A 213 3.18 -16.95 -8.59
C GLU A 213 2.21 -17.35 -7.45
N GLY A 214 0.92 -17.46 -7.73
CA GLY A 214 -0.11 -17.82 -6.74
C GLY A 214 -0.40 -16.71 -5.72
N LEU A 215 -0.13 -15.44 -6.07
CA LEU A 215 -0.32 -14.28 -5.23
C LEU A 215 -1.56 -13.50 -5.64
N TYR A 216 -2.34 -13.04 -4.66
CA TYR A 216 -3.45 -12.13 -4.91
C TYR A 216 -2.94 -10.68 -5.02
N PRO A 217 -3.12 -10.01 -6.17
CA PRO A 217 -2.76 -8.59 -6.31
C PRO A 217 -3.89 -7.71 -5.77
N SER A 218 -3.82 -7.29 -4.51
CA SER A 218 -4.82 -6.44 -3.90
C SER A 218 -4.70 -4.98 -4.36
N TRP A 219 -5.80 -4.23 -4.23
CA TRP A 219 -5.88 -2.84 -4.61
C TRP A 219 -6.68 -2.05 -3.58
N ASP A 220 -6.14 -0.92 -3.15
CA ASP A 220 -6.84 0.16 -2.47
C ASP A 220 -6.67 1.44 -3.28
N ALA A 221 -7.72 2.25 -3.40
CA ALA A 221 -7.68 3.40 -4.29
C ALA A 221 -7.73 4.73 -3.51
N GLN A 222 -6.72 5.58 -3.75
CA GLN A 222 -6.68 6.91 -3.13
C GLN A 222 -7.66 7.92 -3.75
N ASN A 223 -8.21 7.64 -4.94
CA ASN A 223 -9.14 8.52 -5.65
C ASN A 223 -9.93 7.75 -6.73
N LEU A 224 -10.96 8.41 -7.28
CA LEU A 224 -11.82 7.80 -8.31
C LEU A 224 -11.11 7.45 -9.62
N ASN A 225 -9.97 8.09 -9.96
CA ASN A 225 -9.20 7.68 -11.13
C ASN A 225 -8.51 6.33 -10.90
N SER A 226 -8.03 6.10 -9.68
CA SER A 226 -7.49 4.80 -9.26
C SER A 226 -8.57 3.72 -9.27
N VAL A 227 -9.79 4.01 -8.80
CA VAL A 227 -10.95 3.10 -8.90
C VAL A 227 -11.22 2.72 -10.37
N ARG A 228 -11.35 3.73 -11.25
CA ARG A 228 -11.58 3.48 -12.69
C ARG A 228 -10.45 2.68 -13.37
N LEU A 229 -9.23 2.85 -12.89
CA LEU A 229 -8.10 2.05 -13.39
C LEU A 229 -8.24 0.59 -12.95
N SER A 230 -8.54 0.34 -11.68
CA SER A 230 -8.71 -1.02 -11.14
C SER A 230 -9.87 -1.76 -11.83
N GLU A 231 -11.00 -1.10 -12.07
CA GLU A 231 -12.16 -1.68 -12.76
C GLU A 231 -11.85 -2.21 -14.17
N LYS A 232 -10.83 -1.66 -14.87
CA LYS A 232 -10.38 -2.20 -16.15
C LYS A 232 -9.87 -3.64 -16.04
N PHE A 233 -9.34 -4.00 -14.90
CA PHE A 233 -8.78 -5.33 -14.61
C PHE A 233 -9.82 -6.29 -14.03
N GLY A 234 -11.04 -5.80 -13.73
CA GLY A 234 -12.13 -6.59 -13.17
C GLY A 234 -12.31 -6.44 -11.67
N TYR A 235 -11.56 -5.56 -11.02
CA TYR A 235 -11.82 -5.23 -9.62
C TYR A 235 -13.19 -4.58 -9.45
N VAL A 236 -13.77 -4.75 -8.28
CA VAL A 236 -15.07 -4.19 -7.92
C VAL A 236 -14.90 -3.25 -6.74
N PHE A 237 -15.37 -2.02 -6.90
CA PHE A 237 -15.47 -1.06 -5.80
C PHE A 237 -16.34 -1.64 -4.67
N ASP A 238 -15.93 -1.43 -3.43
CA ASP A 238 -16.66 -1.90 -2.25
C ASP A 238 -17.34 -0.74 -1.53
N HIS A 239 -16.56 0.10 -0.84
CA HIS A 239 -17.08 1.25 -0.10
C HIS A 239 -16.06 2.39 0.00
N GLU A 240 -16.55 3.56 0.37
CA GLU A 240 -15.71 4.70 0.78
C GLU A 240 -15.37 4.62 2.26
N TYR A 241 -14.16 5.04 2.61
CA TYR A 241 -13.77 5.17 4.02
C TYR A 241 -12.95 6.43 4.27
N THR A 242 -12.96 6.88 5.53
CA THR A 242 -12.23 8.08 5.96
C THR A 242 -10.78 7.74 6.27
N ALA A 243 -9.88 8.61 5.86
CA ALA A 243 -8.49 8.64 6.31
C ALA A 243 -8.04 10.08 6.57
N TYR A 244 -6.92 10.23 7.26
CA TYR A 244 -6.33 11.53 7.57
C TYR A 244 -4.87 11.55 7.12
N GLU A 245 -4.54 12.51 6.26
CA GLU A 245 -3.18 12.75 5.78
C GLU A 245 -2.51 13.83 6.63
N ALA A 246 -1.34 13.54 7.16
CA ALA A 246 -0.55 14.49 7.93
C ALA A 246 0.95 14.32 7.65
N SER A 247 1.70 15.41 7.79
CA SER A 247 3.17 15.39 7.83
C SER A 247 3.60 15.63 9.25
N GLY A 248 4.26 14.65 9.86
CA GLY A 248 4.92 14.83 11.14
C GLY A 248 6.13 15.75 10.98
N GLU A 249 6.36 16.68 11.93
CA GLU A 249 7.64 17.38 11.99
C GLU A 249 8.74 16.34 12.24
N GLU A 250 9.84 16.44 11.47
CA GLU A 250 11.03 15.65 11.77
C GLU A 250 11.46 15.99 13.20
N ARG A 251 11.52 14.99 14.09
CA ARG A 251 12.14 15.18 15.41
C ARG A 251 13.62 15.48 15.15
N THR A 252 14.00 16.75 15.23
CA THR A 252 15.41 17.11 15.38
C THR A 252 15.89 16.54 16.71
N HIS A 253 16.68 15.49 16.66
CA HIS A 253 17.46 14.95 17.78
C HIS A 253 18.74 15.73 17.95
#